data_dca52314a5e2a1f48c3290f16788fcbe
#
_entry.id   dca52314a5e2a1f48c3290f16788fcbe
#
_cell.length_a   1.000
_cell.length_b   1.000
_cell.length_c   1.000
_cell.angle_alpha   90.00
_cell.angle_beta   90.00
_cell.angle_gamma   90.00
#
_symmetry.space_group_name_H-M   'P 1'
#
loop_
_entity.id
_entity.type
_entity.pdbx_description
1 polymer ?
#
loop_
_entity_poly.entity_id
_entity_poly.type
_entity_poly.pdbx_seq_one_letter_code
_entity_poly.pdbx_strand_id
1 'polypeptide(L)'
;RKRDGFQDLGDFVRRVAPNRDELDSLAELGALARLRGASGARRDVLWQVAALERDPNSLFAGREIARSSQSVARHSAAGIDSARKNPSQPNDRHPYKEAFSPLRPMDDIEETLADYRIAGLTTGDHLIGHLRPTLEARGVLSATQLRETPDGAYVRIAGHAIVRQRPGSAKGFCFVTLEDETGLSNAVLTPDQAARFRVPLHQASLLEIAGPLQRVDGVIHVRARELKPLDLGEARGSIPAMPTNGEQPSGSEKQ
;
A
#
# COMPACT_ATOMS: atom_id res chain seq x y z
N ARG A 1 -15.07 30.48 9.85
CA ARG A 1 -14.29 30.69 8.59
C ARG A 1 -14.42 29.40 7.80
N LYS A 2 -15.19 29.40 6.71
CA LYS A 2 -15.12 28.35 5.69
C LYS A 2 -13.69 28.36 5.17
N ARG A 3 -12.95 27.29 5.40
CA ARG A 3 -11.65 27.09 4.75
C ARG A 3 -11.98 26.68 3.31
N ASP A 4 -11.62 27.52 2.37
CA ASP A 4 -11.69 27.14 0.96
C ASP A 4 -10.81 25.89 0.76
N GLY A 5 -11.37 24.87 0.11
CA GLY A 5 -10.63 23.66 -0.22
C GLY A 5 -9.40 23.96 -1.07
N PHE A 6 -8.52 22.99 -1.23
CA PHE A 6 -7.38 23.11 -2.14
C PHE A 6 -7.88 23.12 -3.59
N GLN A 7 -7.31 24.02 -4.40
CA GLN A 7 -7.69 24.17 -5.80
C GLN A 7 -7.08 23.07 -6.69
N ASP A 8 -5.80 22.76 -6.45
CA ASP A 8 -5.04 21.76 -7.17
C ASP A 8 -3.87 21.24 -6.32
N LEU A 9 -3.09 20.29 -6.86
CA LEU A 9 -1.93 19.72 -6.19
C LEU A 9 -0.86 20.78 -5.87
N GLY A 10 -0.63 21.74 -6.77
CA GLY A 10 0.32 22.83 -6.55
C GLY A 10 -0.11 23.77 -5.42
N ASP A 11 -1.42 24.07 -5.32
CA ASP A 11 -1.97 24.87 -4.22
C ASP A 11 -1.83 24.12 -2.88
N PHE A 12 -2.08 22.81 -2.87
CA PHE A 12 -1.86 21.98 -1.70
C PHE A 12 -0.40 22.04 -1.23
N VAL A 13 0.54 21.79 -2.12
CA VAL A 13 1.98 21.80 -1.79
C VAL A 13 2.43 23.17 -1.27
N ARG A 14 2.02 24.27 -1.91
CA ARG A 14 2.36 25.64 -1.45
C ARG A 14 1.79 25.99 -0.09
N ARG A 15 0.56 25.56 0.21
CA ARG A 15 -0.14 25.94 1.46
C ARG A 15 0.19 25.05 2.64
N VAL A 16 0.44 23.76 2.39
CA VAL A 16 0.74 22.76 3.42
C VAL A 16 2.25 22.62 3.64
N ALA A 17 3.04 22.79 2.57
CA ALA A 17 4.49 22.57 2.56
C ALA A 17 4.89 21.21 3.17
N PRO A 18 4.26 20.09 2.72
CA PRO A 18 4.60 18.77 3.23
C PRO A 18 6.05 18.43 2.88
N ASN A 19 6.71 17.64 3.70
CA ASN A 19 7.99 17.05 3.31
C ASN A 19 7.79 15.97 2.23
N ARG A 20 8.89 15.48 1.66
CA ARG A 20 8.84 14.50 0.57
C ARG A 20 8.10 13.23 0.96
N ASP A 21 8.50 12.63 2.07
CA ASP A 21 7.97 11.35 2.51
C ASP A 21 6.47 11.44 2.82
N GLU A 22 6.03 12.58 3.37
CA GLU A 22 4.60 12.87 3.59
C GLU A 22 3.85 12.98 2.27
N LEU A 23 4.42 13.69 1.28
CA LEU A 23 3.78 13.91 -0.01
C LEU A 23 3.68 12.60 -0.81
N ASP A 24 4.75 11.80 -0.82
CA ASP A 24 4.77 10.48 -1.45
C ASP A 24 3.75 9.55 -0.77
N SER A 25 3.71 9.52 0.57
CA SER A 25 2.75 8.72 1.33
C SER A 25 1.30 9.11 1.03
N LEU A 26 0.99 10.41 0.99
CA LEU A 26 -0.35 10.91 0.66
C LEU A 26 -0.76 10.57 -0.78
N ALA A 27 0.18 10.63 -1.72
CA ALA A 27 -0.07 10.26 -3.11
C ALA A 27 -0.33 8.75 -3.24
N GLU A 28 0.48 7.93 -2.60
CA GLU A 28 0.38 6.47 -2.63
C GLU A 28 -0.90 5.95 -1.95
N LEU A 29 -1.35 6.60 -0.87
CA LEU A 29 -2.64 6.35 -0.23
C LEU A 29 -3.84 6.84 -1.04
N GLY A 30 -3.62 7.56 -2.16
CA GLY A 30 -4.70 8.13 -2.97
C GLY A 30 -5.38 9.36 -2.34
N ALA A 31 -4.85 9.90 -1.25
CA ALA A 31 -5.44 11.06 -0.55
C ALA A 31 -5.47 12.31 -1.44
N LEU A 32 -4.56 12.42 -2.39
CA LEU A 32 -4.45 13.54 -3.32
C LEU A 32 -5.23 13.34 -4.63
N ALA A 33 -5.80 12.16 -4.87
CA ALA A 33 -6.45 11.80 -6.13
C ALA A 33 -7.68 12.65 -6.49
N ARG A 34 -8.29 13.31 -5.49
CA ARG A 34 -9.46 14.20 -5.67
C ARG A 34 -9.10 15.65 -5.91
N LEU A 35 -7.83 16.03 -5.87
CA LEU A 35 -7.40 17.38 -6.18
C LEU A 35 -7.49 17.63 -7.69
N ARG A 36 -7.86 18.86 -8.07
CA ARG A 36 -7.93 19.25 -9.48
C ARG A 36 -6.57 19.05 -10.16
N GLY A 37 -6.59 18.45 -11.36
CA GLY A 37 -5.35 18.15 -12.09
C GLY A 37 -4.66 16.85 -11.66
N ALA A 38 -5.15 16.15 -10.62
CA ALA A 38 -4.77 14.77 -10.35
C ALA A 38 -5.57 13.85 -11.29
N SER A 39 -4.93 12.86 -11.89
CA SER A 39 -5.57 11.96 -12.85
C SER A 39 -6.52 10.94 -12.22
N GLY A 40 -6.66 10.93 -10.90
CA GLY A 40 -7.44 9.96 -10.15
C GLY A 40 -6.72 8.65 -9.84
N ALA A 41 -5.75 8.23 -10.66
CA ALA A 41 -4.95 7.03 -10.40
C ALA A 41 -3.76 7.35 -9.48
N ARG A 42 -3.51 6.53 -8.46
CA ARG A 42 -2.46 6.78 -7.44
C ARG A 42 -1.07 6.91 -8.06
N ARG A 43 -0.71 6.09 -9.06
CA ARG A 43 0.58 6.19 -9.77
C ARG A 43 0.76 7.45 -10.57
N ASP A 44 -0.31 7.96 -11.15
CA ASP A 44 -0.25 9.22 -11.89
C ASP A 44 -0.02 10.39 -10.93
N VAL A 45 -0.65 10.36 -9.76
CA VAL A 45 -0.41 11.36 -8.70
C VAL A 45 1.02 11.29 -8.19
N LEU A 46 1.56 10.09 -7.95
CA LEU A 46 2.98 9.89 -7.60
C LEU A 46 3.91 10.45 -8.67
N TRP A 47 3.60 10.22 -9.95
CA TRP A 47 4.36 10.78 -11.06
C TRP A 47 4.32 12.32 -11.08
N GLN A 48 3.14 12.90 -10.85
CA GLN A 48 2.96 14.34 -10.75
C GLN A 48 3.71 14.92 -9.55
N VAL A 49 3.65 14.25 -8.39
CA VAL A 49 4.42 14.63 -7.19
C VAL A 49 5.92 14.62 -7.49
N ALA A 50 6.44 13.57 -8.11
CA ALA A 50 7.84 13.49 -8.50
C ALA A 50 8.26 14.60 -9.51
N ALA A 51 7.33 15.08 -10.32
CA ALA A 51 7.57 16.20 -11.23
C ALA A 51 7.56 17.56 -10.52
N LEU A 52 6.82 17.72 -9.42
CA LEU A 52 6.76 18.93 -8.60
C LEU A 52 8.05 19.20 -7.81
N GLU A 53 8.83 18.19 -7.54
CA GLU A 53 9.97 18.20 -6.63
C GLU A 53 11.25 18.79 -7.20
N ARG A 54 11.20 19.46 -8.29
CA ARG A 54 12.36 20.23 -8.73
C ARG A 54 12.48 21.47 -7.84
N ASP A 55 13.19 21.29 -6.71
CA ASP A 55 13.61 22.38 -5.83
C ASP A 55 14.11 23.55 -6.67
N PRO A 56 13.49 24.75 -6.60
CA PRO A 56 13.97 25.93 -7.30
C PRO A 56 15.41 26.32 -6.88
N ASN A 57 15.91 25.80 -5.76
CA ASN A 57 17.30 25.96 -5.30
C ASN A 57 18.21 24.78 -5.70
N SER A 58 17.72 23.78 -6.44
CA SER A 58 18.56 22.70 -6.95
C SER A 58 19.60 23.26 -7.93
N LEU A 59 20.87 22.83 -7.78
CA LEU A 59 21.99 23.15 -8.68
C LEU A 59 21.69 22.92 -10.17
N PHE A 60 20.63 22.17 -10.49
CA PHE A 60 20.21 21.83 -11.85
C PHE A 60 18.96 22.60 -12.33
N ALA A 61 18.26 23.33 -11.48
CA ALA A 61 17.05 24.08 -11.84
C ALA A 61 17.37 25.19 -12.88
N GLY A 62 18.56 25.76 -12.84
CA GLY A 62 19.00 26.80 -13.78
C GLY A 62 19.33 26.31 -15.20
N ARG A 63 19.60 25.01 -15.39
CA ARG A 63 20.02 24.48 -16.71
C ARG A 63 18.84 24.23 -17.67
N GLU A 64 17.65 23.95 -17.18
CA GLU A 64 16.49 23.74 -18.05
C GLU A 64 15.83 25.05 -18.49
N ILE A 65 15.86 26.09 -17.65
CA ILE A 65 15.39 27.43 -18.04
C ILE A 65 16.25 27.98 -19.15
N ALA A 66 17.59 27.76 -19.09
CA ALA A 66 18.51 28.20 -20.14
C ALA A 66 18.34 27.44 -21.47
N ARG A 67 17.92 26.16 -21.44
CA ARG A 67 17.66 25.39 -22.67
C ARG A 67 16.34 25.76 -23.34
N SER A 68 15.30 26.07 -22.60
CA SER A 68 14.04 26.56 -23.18
C SER A 68 14.15 27.95 -23.78
N SER A 69 14.98 28.82 -23.19
CA SER A 69 15.22 30.17 -23.68
C SER A 69 16.09 30.20 -24.97
N GLN A 70 17.01 29.24 -25.14
CA GLN A 70 17.85 29.17 -26.36
C GLN A 70 17.12 28.51 -27.55
N SER A 71 16.12 27.68 -27.35
CA SER A 71 15.32 27.11 -28.44
C SER A 71 14.35 28.13 -29.05
N VAL A 72 13.90 29.12 -28.29
CA VAL A 72 13.02 30.19 -28.78
C VAL A 72 13.78 31.27 -29.54
N ALA A 73 15.05 31.48 -29.25
CA ALA A 73 15.87 32.52 -29.88
C ALA A 73 16.36 32.18 -31.33
N ARG A 74 16.22 30.94 -31.79
CA ARG A 74 16.69 30.52 -33.13
C ARG A 74 15.65 30.52 -34.23
N HIS A 75 14.37 30.87 -33.94
CA HIS A 75 13.27 30.88 -34.92
C HIS A 75 12.64 32.27 -35.14
N SER A 76 13.29 33.35 -34.73
CA SER A 76 12.74 34.70 -34.89
C SER A 76 13.61 35.56 -35.79
N ALA A 77 13.83 35.09 -37.02
CA ALA A 77 14.38 35.93 -38.07
C ALA A 77 13.69 35.62 -39.41
N ALA A 78 12.42 35.92 -39.54
CA ALA A 78 11.71 36.21 -40.80
C ALA A 78 10.26 36.63 -40.51
N GLY A 79 9.86 37.85 -40.91
CA GLY A 79 8.47 38.19 -41.19
C GLY A 79 7.81 39.10 -40.19
N ILE A 80 7.82 40.37 -40.48
CA ILE A 80 6.97 41.46 -40.00
C ILE A 80 5.51 41.12 -40.36
N ASP A 81 4.59 41.05 -39.40
CA ASP A 81 3.32 41.81 -39.58
C ASP A 81 2.53 41.98 -38.28
N SER A 82 1.88 43.11 -38.20
CA SER A 82 1.20 43.72 -37.08
C SER A 82 -0.13 43.03 -36.73
N ALA A 83 -0.30 42.57 -35.50
CA ALA A 83 -1.61 42.45 -34.89
C ALA A 83 -1.53 42.71 -33.38
N ARG A 84 -2.13 43.80 -32.95
CA ARG A 84 -2.36 44.21 -31.56
C ARG A 84 -2.91 43.06 -30.75
N LYS A 85 -2.14 42.50 -29.81
CA LYS A 85 -2.64 41.61 -28.78
C LYS A 85 -2.91 42.36 -27.49
N ASN A 86 -4.17 42.25 -27.06
CA ASN A 86 -4.77 42.75 -25.83
C ASN A 86 -3.99 42.25 -24.59
N PRO A 87 -3.54 43.11 -23.61
CA PRO A 87 -2.72 42.71 -22.49
C PRO A 87 -3.51 42.28 -21.24
N SER A 88 -4.67 41.64 -21.37
CA SER A 88 -5.51 41.29 -20.22
C SER A 88 -6.02 39.84 -20.23
N GLN A 89 -5.19 38.89 -20.56
CA GLN A 89 -5.43 37.49 -20.17
C GLN A 89 -4.33 37.04 -19.25
N PRO A 90 -4.66 36.58 -18.00
CA PRO A 90 -3.67 35.92 -17.17
C PRO A 90 -3.17 34.69 -17.91
N ASN A 91 -1.85 34.58 -17.95
CA ASN A 91 -1.12 33.51 -18.62
C ASN A 91 -1.40 32.18 -17.86
N ASP A 92 -2.50 31.49 -18.21
CA ASP A 92 -2.93 30.20 -17.69
C ASP A 92 -1.99 29.06 -18.20
N ARG A 93 -0.71 29.34 -18.25
CA ARG A 93 0.30 28.31 -18.43
C ARG A 93 0.74 27.81 -17.07
N HIS A 94 -0.14 27.05 -16.41
CA HIS A 94 0.32 26.13 -15.37
C HIS A 94 1.33 25.19 -16.01
N PRO A 95 2.59 25.17 -15.53
CA PRO A 95 3.63 24.29 -16.07
C PRO A 95 3.34 22.79 -15.86
N TYR A 96 2.23 22.49 -15.21
CA TYR A 96 1.78 21.12 -14.82
C TYR A 96 0.67 20.58 -15.69
N LYS A 97 0.50 21.07 -16.92
CA LYS A 97 -0.41 20.46 -17.89
C LYS A 97 0.08 19.05 -18.19
N GLU A 98 -0.61 18.09 -17.55
CA GLU A 98 -0.80 16.72 -18.05
C GLU A 98 0.48 16.01 -18.53
N ALA A 99 1.48 15.85 -17.64
CA ALA A 99 2.46 14.80 -17.86
C ALA A 99 1.74 13.45 -17.67
N PHE A 100 1.29 12.87 -18.77
CA PHE A 100 0.70 11.54 -18.78
C PHE A 100 1.70 10.57 -18.17
N SER A 101 1.34 9.90 -17.08
CA SER A 101 2.23 8.91 -16.48
C SER A 101 2.43 7.76 -17.45
N PRO A 102 3.69 7.37 -17.76
CA PRO A 102 3.96 6.21 -18.57
C PRO A 102 3.73 4.90 -17.81
N LEU A 103 3.36 4.97 -16.52
CA LEU A 103 3.19 3.82 -15.66
C LEU A 103 1.76 3.31 -15.77
N ARG A 104 1.61 1.97 -15.79
CA ARG A 104 0.28 1.38 -15.70
C ARG A 104 -0.38 1.77 -14.37
N PRO A 105 -1.71 1.96 -14.29
CA PRO A 105 -2.41 2.16 -13.03
C PRO A 105 -2.11 1.02 -12.03
N MET A 106 -2.19 1.32 -10.75
CA MET A 106 -2.22 0.26 -9.73
C MET A 106 -3.49 -0.56 -9.91
N ASP A 107 -3.38 -1.84 -9.70
CA ASP A 107 -4.56 -2.69 -9.55
C ASP A 107 -5.03 -2.69 -8.07
N ASP A 108 -6.24 -3.22 -7.82
CA ASP A 108 -6.89 -3.17 -6.51
C ASP A 108 -6.04 -3.80 -5.38
N ILE A 109 -5.28 -4.85 -5.71
CA ILE A 109 -4.39 -5.48 -4.70
C ILE A 109 -3.16 -4.62 -4.45
N GLU A 110 -2.57 -4.02 -5.48
CA GLU A 110 -1.45 -3.09 -5.32
C GLU A 110 -1.86 -1.88 -4.47
N GLU A 111 -3.08 -1.36 -4.67
CA GLU A 111 -3.63 -0.28 -3.84
C GLU A 111 -3.85 -0.73 -2.40
N THR A 112 -4.43 -1.90 -2.19
CA THR A 112 -4.64 -2.46 -0.85
C THR A 112 -3.32 -2.72 -0.14
N LEU A 113 -2.30 -3.22 -0.84
CA LEU A 113 -0.94 -3.41 -0.27
C LEU A 113 -0.27 -2.09 0.11
N ALA A 114 -0.45 -1.05 -0.70
CA ALA A 114 0.05 0.29 -0.38
C ALA A 114 -0.63 0.85 0.88
N ASP A 115 -1.94 0.66 1.01
CA ASP A 115 -2.71 1.05 2.19
C ASP A 115 -2.16 0.38 3.46
N TYR A 116 -2.00 -0.95 3.45
CA TYR A 116 -1.46 -1.67 4.61
C TYR A 116 -0.02 -1.27 4.94
N ARG A 117 0.82 -1.03 3.93
CA ARG A 117 2.21 -0.64 4.14
C ARG A 117 2.33 0.72 4.81
N ILE A 118 1.51 1.69 4.41
CA ILE A 118 1.63 3.09 4.82
C ILE A 118 0.74 3.39 6.02
N ALA A 119 -0.53 2.99 5.97
CA ALA A 119 -1.52 3.32 6.99
C ALA A 119 -1.79 2.18 7.99
N GLY A 120 -1.33 0.96 7.70
CA GLY A 120 -1.61 -0.22 8.52
C GLY A 120 -3.05 -0.74 8.41
N LEU A 121 -3.88 -0.10 7.58
CA LEU A 121 -5.27 -0.47 7.32
C LEU A 121 -5.66 -0.05 5.90
N THR A 122 -6.73 -0.62 5.36
CA THR A 122 -7.34 -0.17 4.11
C THR A 122 -8.78 0.28 4.33
N THR A 123 -9.25 1.18 3.49
CA THR A 123 -10.66 1.59 3.41
C THR A 123 -11.39 0.90 2.25
N GLY A 124 -10.67 0.14 1.44
CA GLY A 124 -11.18 -0.70 0.37
C GLY A 124 -11.45 -2.13 0.83
N ASP A 125 -11.51 -3.05 -0.12
CA ASP A 125 -11.70 -4.46 0.15
C ASP A 125 -10.50 -5.06 0.90
N HIS A 126 -10.77 -6.00 1.79
CA HIS A 126 -9.73 -6.70 2.53
C HIS A 126 -8.84 -7.51 1.58
N LEU A 127 -7.51 -7.52 1.80
CA LEU A 127 -6.56 -8.20 0.92
C LEU A 127 -6.92 -9.67 0.64
N ILE A 128 -7.40 -10.39 1.66
CA ILE A 128 -7.83 -11.79 1.51
C ILE A 128 -9.07 -11.90 0.62
N GLY A 129 -9.94 -10.89 0.60
CA GLY A 129 -11.12 -10.85 -0.29
C GLY A 129 -10.72 -10.89 -1.76
N HIS A 130 -9.69 -10.16 -2.16
CA HIS A 130 -9.16 -10.22 -3.53
C HIS A 130 -8.61 -11.61 -3.90
N LEU A 131 -8.16 -12.39 -2.90
CA LEU A 131 -7.61 -13.73 -3.08
C LEU A 131 -8.64 -14.85 -2.88
N ARG A 132 -9.84 -14.51 -2.41
CA ARG A 132 -10.85 -15.51 -1.99
C ARG A 132 -11.15 -16.56 -3.05
N PRO A 133 -11.38 -16.23 -4.34
CA PRO A 133 -11.66 -17.26 -5.35
C PRO A 133 -10.55 -18.30 -5.47
N THR A 134 -9.29 -17.88 -5.42
CA THR A 134 -8.13 -18.78 -5.47
C THR A 134 -8.00 -19.61 -4.18
N LEU A 135 -8.26 -19.02 -3.04
CA LEU A 135 -8.19 -19.70 -1.74
C LEU A 135 -9.29 -20.75 -1.60
N GLU A 136 -10.51 -20.45 -2.05
CA GLU A 136 -11.62 -21.42 -2.08
C GLU A 136 -11.34 -22.60 -3.01
N ALA A 137 -10.78 -22.37 -4.20
CA ALA A 137 -10.36 -23.43 -5.10
C ALA A 137 -9.31 -24.37 -4.47
N ARG A 138 -8.56 -23.90 -3.46
CA ARG A 138 -7.59 -24.68 -2.68
C ARG A 138 -8.18 -25.27 -1.40
N GLY A 139 -9.47 -25.11 -1.15
CA GLY A 139 -10.17 -25.59 0.05
C GLY A 139 -9.83 -24.81 1.32
N VAL A 140 -9.41 -23.53 1.18
CA VAL A 140 -9.17 -22.62 2.31
C VAL A 140 -10.48 -21.97 2.73
N LEU A 141 -10.91 -22.20 3.96
CA LEU A 141 -12.16 -21.68 4.50
C LEU A 141 -12.02 -20.23 4.96
N SER A 142 -13.09 -19.46 4.81
CA SER A 142 -13.24 -18.16 5.45
C SER A 142 -13.59 -18.29 6.93
N ALA A 143 -13.45 -17.20 7.70
CA ALA A 143 -13.81 -17.17 9.11
C ALA A 143 -15.29 -17.48 9.33
N THR A 144 -16.16 -17.09 8.41
CA THR A 144 -17.59 -17.44 8.46
C THR A 144 -17.82 -18.93 8.21
N GLN A 145 -17.23 -19.50 7.16
CA GLN A 145 -17.34 -20.93 6.86
C GLN A 145 -16.76 -21.80 7.99
N LEU A 146 -15.70 -21.35 8.65
CA LEU A 146 -15.10 -22.03 9.79
C LEU A 146 -16.09 -22.19 10.94
N ARG A 147 -16.98 -21.22 11.17
CA ARG A 147 -17.99 -21.28 12.23
C ARG A 147 -19.03 -22.36 11.99
N GLU A 148 -19.30 -22.71 10.75
CA GLU A 148 -20.26 -23.72 10.34
C GLU A 148 -19.65 -25.13 10.25
N THR A 149 -18.30 -25.20 10.27
CA THR A 149 -17.58 -26.47 10.12
C THR A 149 -17.67 -27.32 11.40
N PRO A 150 -17.88 -28.65 11.30
CA PRO A 150 -17.95 -29.54 12.45
C PRO A 150 -16.65 -29.59 13.26
N ASP A 151 -16.79 -29.86 14.58
CA ASP A 151 -15.64 -30.16 15.43
C ASP A 151 -14.86 -31.37 14.94
N GLY A 152 -13.52 -31.31 15.05
CA GLY A 152 -12.61 -32.37 14.60
C GLY A 152 -12.31 -32.35 13.10
N ALA A 153 -13.02 -31.59 12.26
CA ALA A 153 -12.75 -31.50 10.84
C ALA A 153 -11.33 -30.93 10.58
N TYR A 154 -10.61 -31.52 9.62
CA TYR A 154 -9.33 -30.96 9.20
C TYR A 154 -9.59 -29.82 8.21
N VAL A 155 -9.15 -28.61 8.56
CA VAL A 155 -9.45 -27.37 7.84
C VAL A 155 -8.17 -26.63 7.46
N ARG A 156 -8.30 -25.73 6.47
CA ARG A 156 -7.31 -24.74 6.11
C ARG A 156 -7.94 -23.37 6.25
N ILE A 157 -7.22 -22.43 6.87
CA ILE A 157 -7.59 -21.03 7.03
C ILE A 157 -6.42 -20.16 6.57
N ALA A 158 -6.73 -18.98 6.06
CA ALA A 158 -5.70 -18.01 5.70
C ALA A 158 -6.18 -16.59 6.06
N GLY A 159 -5.23 -15.73 6.41
CA GLY A 159 -5.55 -14.37 6.80
C GLY A 159 -4.32 -13.54 7.16
N HIS A 160 -4.59 -12.28 7.45
CA HIS A 160 -3.62 -11.38 8.04
C HIS A 160 -3.45 -11.72 9.52
N ALA A 161 -2.23 -12.01 9.95
CA ALA A 161 -1.94 -12.38 11.33
C ALA A 161 -1.84 -11.12 12.20
N ILE A 162 -2.99 -10.69 12.74
CA ILE A 162 -3.11 -9.47 13.53
C ILE A 162 -2.64 -9.64 14.99
N VAL A 163 -2.72 -10.86 15.53
CA VAL A 163 -2.30 -11.16 16.91
C VAL A 163 -1.42 -12.41 16.93
N ARG A 164 -0.33 -12.34 17.67
CA ARG A 164 0.55 -13.46 18.01
C ARG A 164 0.92 -13.35 19.47
N GLN A 165 0.40 -14.26 20.29
CA GLN A 165 0.57 -14.22 21.74
C GLN A 165 1.17 -15.52 22.27
N ARG A 166 2.11 -15.39 23.22
CA ARG A 166 2.64 -16.50 24.03
C ARG A 166 2.49 -16.12 25.51
N PRO A 167 1.30 -16.28 26.10
CA PRO A 167 1.10 -15.97 27.50
C PRO A 167 2.01 -16.84 28.38
N GLY A 168 2.61 -16.26 29.42
CA GLY A 168 3.47 -17.00 30.36
C GLY A 168 2.73 -18.15 31.06
N SER A 169 1.40 -18.00 31.29
CA SER A 169 0.54 -19.02 31.86
C SER A 169 0.21 -20.18 30.91
N ALA A 170 0.43 -20.02 29.62
CA ALA A 170 0.02 -21.00 28.59
C ALA A 170 1.09 -22.07 28.31
N LYS A 171 2.06 -22.29 29.21
CA LYS A 171 3.07 -23.36 29.10
C LYS A 171 3.75 -23.43 27.72
N GLY A 172 4.02 -22.26 27.09
CA GLY A 172 4.70 -22.15 25.79
C GLY A 172 3.82 -22.31 24.55
N PHE A 173 2.50 -22.48 24.69
CA PHE A 173 1.58 -22.42 23.56
C PHE A 173 1.58 -21.03 22.94
N CYS A 174 1.41 -21.00 21.62
CA CYS A 174 1.29 -19.75 20.85
C CYS A 174 -0.11 -19.67 20.25
N PHE A 175 -0.74 -18.52 20.44
CA PHE A 175 -2.05 -18.20 19.89
C PHE A 175 -1.88 -17.21 18.74
N VAL A 176 -2.50 -17.49 17.61
CA VAL A 176 -2.48 -16.65 16.42
C VAL A 176 -3.91 -16.31 16.04
N THR A 177 -4.21 -15.03 15.88
CA THR A 177 -5.48 -14.59 15.31
C THR A 177 -5.22 -14.11 13.89
N LEU A 178 -5.94 -14.70 12.95
CA LEU A 178 -5.96 -14.33 11.54
C LEU A 178 -7.24 -13.54 11.25
N GLU A 179 -7.10 -12.50 10.45
CA GLU A 179 -8.19 -11.69 9.92
C GLU A 179 -8.34 -11.97 8.42
N ASP A 180 -9.56 -12.22 7.99
CA ASP A 180 -9.94 -12.28 6.59
C ASP A 180 -11.10 -11.30 6.32
N GLU A 181 -11.62 -11.26 5.08
CA GLU A 181 -12.72 -10.39 4.68
C GLU A 181 -14.06 -10.67 5.40
N THR A 182 -14.17 -11.82 6.07
CA THR A 182 -15.40 -12.26 6.77
C THR A 182 -15.28 -12.19 8.29
N GLY A 183 -14.07 -11.92 8.82
CA GLY A 183 -13.84 -11.76 10.25
C GLY A 183 -12.59 -12.45 10.78
N LEU A 184 -12.65 -12.86 12.04
CA LEU A 184 -11.49 -13.40 12.75
C LEU A 184 -11.58 -14.92 12.91
N SER A 185 -10.45 -15.57 12.74
CA SER A 185 -10.22 -16.98 13.03
C SER A 185 -9.01 -17.16 13.94
N ASN A 186 -9.05 -18.15 14.84
CA ASN A 186 -7.99 -18.39 15.81
C ASN A 186 -7.29 -19.71 15.53
N ALA A 187 -5.98 -19.72 15.70
CA ALA A 187 -5.15 -20.90 15.64
C ALA A 187 -4.30 -21.05 16.91
N VAL A 188 -4.05 -22.28 17.30
CA VAL A 188 -3.22 -22.62 18.48
C VAL A 188 -2.08 -23.51 18.04
N LEU A 189 -0.88 -23.13 18.41
CA LEU A 189 0.36 -23.90 18.18
C LEU A 189 0.88 -24.45 19.52
N THR A 190 1.27 -25.71 19.53
CA THR A 190 2.05 -26.28 20.65
C THR A 190 3.45 -25.66 20.70
N PRO A 191 4.18 -25.78 21.82
CA PRO A 191 5.57 -25.28 21.90
C PRO A 191 6.47 -25.79 20.78
N ASP A 192 6.38 -27.08 20.44
CA ASP A 192 7.17 -27.70 19.38
C ASP A 192 6.82 -27.13 17.98
N GLN A 193 5.52 -26.94 17.72
CA GLN A 193 5.06 -26.33 16.47
C GLN A 193 5.48 -24.87 16.37
N ALA A 194 5.37 -24.12 17.47
CA ALA A 194 5.81 -22.74 17.52
C ALA A 194 7.33 -22.59 17.33
N ALA A 195 8.13 -23.56 17.78
CA ALA A 195 9.55 -23.63 17.50
C ALA A 195 9.82 -24.01 16.02
N ARG A 196 9.13 -25.05 15.51
CA ARG A 196 9.26 -25.51 14.13
C ARG A 196 8.92 -24.42 13.12
N PHE A 197 7.83 -23.69 13.33
CA PHE A 197 7.34 -22.64 12.43
C PHE A 197 7.80 -21.25 12.83
N ARG A 198 8.89 -21.13 13.62
CA ARG A 198 9.33 -19.84 14.16
C ARG A 198 9.51 -18.77 13.09
N VAL A 199 10.16 -19.11 11.97
CA VAL A 199 10.45 -18.15 10.91
C VAL A 199 9.16 -17.59 10.29
N PRO A 200 8.28 -18.39 9.67
CA PRO A 200 7.05 -17.85 9.08
C PRO A 200 6.12 -17.22 10.13
N LEU A 201 6.09 -17.77 11.34
CA LEU A 201 5.27 -17.24 12.42
C LEU A 201 5.65 -15.80 12.81
N HIS A 202 6.92 -15.41 12.72
CA HIS A 202 7.39 -14.07 13.09
C HIS A 202 7.52 -13.12 11.91
N GLN A 203 7.85 -13.62 10.73
CA GLN A 203 8.17 -12.78 9.59
C GLN A 203 7.01 -12.55 8.63
N ALA A 204 6.09 -13.51 8.51
CA ALA A 204 5.02 -13.39 7.53
C ALA A 204 3.81 -12.63 8.09
N SER A 205 3.37 -11.58 7.39
CA SER A 205 2.13 -10.85 7.72
C SER A 205 0.89 -11.65 7.34
N LEU A 206 0.96 -12.41 6.25
CA LEU A 206 -0.10 -13.29 5.78
C LEU A 206 0.28 -14.73 6.00
N LEU A 207 -0.60 -15.49 6.61
CA LEU A 207 -0.39 -16.88 6.95
C LEU A 207 -1.51 -17.78 6.43
N GLU A 208 -1.13 -18.98 5.99
CA GLU A 208 -2.03 -20.12 5.78
C GLU A 208 -1.73 -21.17 6.87
N ILE A 209 -2.77 -21.59 7.59
CA ILE A 209 -2.67 -22.54 8.69
C ILE A 209 -3.64 -23.69 8.43
N ALA A 210 -3.17 -24.94 8.61
CA ALA A 210 -4.00 -26.12 8.48
C ALA A 210 -3.93 -27.02 9.72
N GLY A 211 -5.05 -27.66 10.04
CA GLY A 211 -5.12 -28.58 11.17
C GLY A 211 -6.58 -28.91 11.57
N PRO A 212 -6.78 -29.77 12.58
CA PRO A 212 -8.10 -30.06 13.08
C PRO A 212 -8.71 -28.83 13.78
N LEU A 213 -9.96 -28.57 13.47
CA LEU A 213 -10.81 -27.60 14.15
C LEU A 213 -11.19 -28.15 15.53
N GLN A 214 -11.15 -27.31 16.54
CA GLN A 214 -11.57 -27.65 17.90
C GLN A 214 -12.57 -26.59 18.41
N ARG A 215 -13.64 -27.09 19.05
CA ARG A 215 -14.64 -26.28 19.73
C ARG A 215 -14.59 -26.61 21.22
N VAL A 216 -14.16 -25.64 22.02
CA VAL A 216 -14.08 -25.79 23.47
C VAL A 216 -14.79 -24.60 24.12
N ASP A 217 -15.79 -24.84 24.93
CA ASP A 217 -16.55 -23.80 25.66
C ASP A 217 -17.03 -22.65 24.75
N GLY A 218 -17.51 -22.99 23.55
CA GLY A 218 -17.99 -22.02 22.55
C GLY A 218 -16.89 -21.29 21.79
N VAL A 219 -15.61 -21.49 22.10
CA VAL A 219 -14.48 -20.95 21.37
C VAL A 219 -14.06 -21.91 20.27
N ILE A 220 -13.88 -21.34 19.06
CA ILE A 220 -13.44 -22.08 17.87
C ILE A 220 -11.99 -21.74 17.61
N HIS A 221 -11.15 -22.77 17.44
CA HIS A 221 -9.78 -22.59 17.05
C HIS A 221 -9.27 -23.76 16.19
N VAL A 222 -8.29 -23.50 15.33
CA VAL A 222 -7.60 -24.51 14.55
C VAL A 222 -6.33 -24.91 15.29
N ARG A 223 -6.20 -26.19 15.62
CA ARG A 223 -4.95 -26.73 16.19
C ARG A 223 -3.95 -26.91 15.05
N ALA A 224 -3.02 -25.96 14.91
CA ALA A 224 -2.10 -25.94 13.78
C ALA A 224 -1.30 -27.23 13.65
N ARG A 225 -1.27 -27.82 12.46
CA ARG A 225 -0.39 -28.90 12.06
C ARG A 225 0.59 -28.45 10.99
N GLU A 226 0.14 -27.55 10.15
CA GLU A 226 0.91 -26.91 9.09
C GLU A 226 0.74 -25.39 9.23
N LEU A 227 1.80 -24.66 8.97
CA LEU A 227 1.82 -23.21 8.91
C LEU A 227 2.84 -22.78 7.87
N LYS A 228 2.41 -21.94 6.93
CA LYS A 228 3.28 -21.37 5.92
C LYS A 228 2.89 -19.91 5.65
N PRO A 229 3.79 -19.08 5.11
CA PRO A 229 3.42 -17.82 4.52
C PRO A 229 2.39 -18.04 3.42
N LEU A 230 1.38 -17.16 3.34
CA LEU A 230 0.49 -17.13 2.19
C LEU A 230 1.24 -16.46 1.04
N ASP A 231 1.51 -17.21 -0.03
CA ASP A 231 2.17 -16.70 -1.21
C ASP A 231 1.18 -15.95 -2.10
N LEU A 232 1.35 -14.63 -2.18
CA LEU A 232 0.56 -13.78 -3.06
C LEU A 232 0.92 -13.98 -4.54
N GLY A 233 2.13 -14.46 -4.83
CA GLY A 233 2.59 -14.75 -6.19
C GLY A 233 1.89 -15.95 -6.80
N GLU A 234 1.67 -17.03 -6.03
CA GLU A 234 0.86 -18.18 -6.46
C GLU A 234 -0.61 -17.77 -6.72
N ALA A 235 -1.09 -16.76 -6.01
CA ALA A 235 -2.44 -16.24 -6.19
C ALA A 235 -2.59 -15.32 -7.41
N ARG A 236 -1.48 -14.84 -8.00
CA ARG A 236 -1.49 -13.78 -9.02
C ARG A 236 -0.54 -13.94 -10.20
N GLY A 237 0.39 -14.88 -10.16
CA GLY A 237 1.42 -14.97 -11.21
C GLY A 237 2.32 -13.73 -11.28
N SER A 238 3.00 -13.40 -10.22
CA SER A 238 4.02 -12.35 -10.04
C SER A 238 3.56 -11.08 -9.32
N ILE A 239 3.58 -11.10 -8.00
CA ILE A 239 3.62 -9.90 -7.17
C ILE A 239 4.97 -9.87 -6.43
N PRO A 240 5.67 -8.71 -6.37
CA PRO A 240 6.87 -8.61 -5.56
C PRO A 240 6.57 -8.87 -4.07
N ALA A 241 7.46 -9.60 -3.40
CA ALA A 241 7.34 -9.92 -1.98
C ALA A 241 7.11 -8.66 -1.14
N MET A 242 6.17 -8.73 -0.19
CA MET A 242 5.99 -7.67 0.81
C MET A 242 7.28 -7.46 1.61
N PRO A 243 7.71 -6.21 1.86
CA PRO A 243 8.79 -5.95 2.79
C PRO A 243 8.39 -6.47 4.19
N THR A 244 9.21 -7.32 4.76
CA THR A 244 9.03 -7.80 6.14
C THR A 244 9.27 -6.63 7.10
N ASN A 245 8.26 -6.28 7.90
CA ASN A 245 8.43 -5.35 9.02
C ASN A 245 9.42 -5.95 10.03
N GLY A 246 10.69 -5.56 9.98
CA GLY A 246 11.69 -6.12 10.89
C GLY A 246 13.12 -5.65 10.77
N GLU A 247 13.47 -4.74 9.88
CA GLU A 247 14.78 -4.12 9.92
C GLU A 247 14.70 -2.68 10.43
N GLN A 248 14.72 -2.54 11.74
CA GLN A 248 15.23 -1.31 12.33
C GLN A 248 16.74 -1.24 12.04
N PRO A 249 17.27 -0.12 11.52
CA PRO A 249 18.71 0.04 11.39
C PRO A 249 19.32 -0.03 12.79
N SER A 250 20.19 -1.02 13.00
CA SER A 250 21.01 -1.11 14.19
C SER A 250 21.87 0.15 14.25
N GLY A 251 21.54 1.05 15.16
CA GLY A 251 22.38 2.18 15.51
C GLY A 251 23.76 1.67 15.92
N SER A 252 24.76 1.97 15.13
CA SER A 252 26.16 1.78 15.51
C SER A 252 26.50 2.82 16.58
N GLU A 253 26.41 2.41 17.84
CA GLU A 253 27.14 3.07 18.92
C GLU A 253 28.64 2.94 18.63
N LYS A 254 29.26 4.06 18.30
CA LYS A 254 30.72 4.19 18.38
C LYS A 254 31.06 4.74 19.76
N GLN A 255 31.78 3.95 20.52
CA GLN A 255 32.63 4.44 21.59
C GLN A 255 33.79 5.28 21.02
#